data_e4be894c6ccac1f424239a4dc71b1776
#
_entry.id   e4be894c6ccac1f424239a4dc71b1776
#
_cell.length_a   1.000
_cell.length_b   1.000
_cell.length_c   1.000
_cell.angle_alpha   90.00
_cell.angle_beta   90.00
_cell.angle_gamma   90.00
#
_symmetry.space_group_name_H-M   'P 1'
#
loop_
_entity.id
_entity.type
_entity.pdbx_description
1 polymer ?
#
loop_
_entity_poly.entity_id
_entity_poly.type
_entity_poly.pdbx_seq_one_letter_code
_entity_poly.pdbx_strand_id
1 'polypeptide(L)'
;MMTDVLTHGHKTMAIKINILPTAEDLAGKSHWWGFPDLPEAFEWPCDEDGDLLTFICQISLEDISELDSENRLPHKGMIWFFAELDYFLGDLDAPCGGTGEWEPGTFKVLYSEDHSDLLTHEYYWEDGEPAVLPAEEMTFEAASETDFGFKLLGMPAMTEGYENENEGLMSLLQMDEEERWGLRFFDCGTINFMIPAERTNDDFSNVSFCLHSS
;
A
#
# COMPACT_ATOMS: atom_id res chain seq x y z
N MET A 1 -3.99 50.21 -2.41
CA MET A 1 -3.59 49.18 -1.42
C MET A 1 -4.22 47.86 -1.86
N MET A 2 -3.49 47.10 -2.64
CA MET A 2 -3.89 45.75 -3.02
C MET A 2 -3.34 44.82 -1.94
N THR A 3 -4.23 44.18 -1.21
CA THR A 3 -3.89 43.12 -0.26
C THR A 3 -3.62 41.85 -1.05
N ASP A 4 -2.35 41.47 -1.15
CA ASP A 4 -1.93 40.14 -1.58
C ASP A 4 -2.49 39.13 -0.59
N VAL A 5 -3.52 38.41 -1.01
CA VAL A 5 -3.95 37.20 -0.35
C VAL A 5 -2.96 36.11 -0.80
N LEU A 6 -1.93 35.90 0.00
CA LEU A 6 -1.08 34.72 -0.09
C LEU A 6 -1.96 33.51 0.20
N THR A 7 -2.48 32.89 -0.84
CA THR A 7 -2.97 31.53 -0.79
C THR A 7 -1.78 30.64 -0.48
N HIS A 8 -1.58 30.31 0.80
CA HIS A 8 -0.74 29.19 1.19
C HIS A 8 -1.48 27.93 0.68
N GLY A 9 -1.13 27.50 -0.52
CA GLY A 9 -1.50 26.17 -0.97
C GLY A 9 -0.95 25.17 0.08
N HIS A 10 -1.84 24.45 0.74
CA HIS A 10 -1.46 23.33 1.57
C HIS A 10 -0.74 22.34 0.64
N LYS A 11 0.57 22.26 0.79
CA LYS A 11 1.37 21.26 0.09
C LYS A 11 1.15 19.97 0.86
N THR A 12 0.21 19.15 0.41
CA THR A 12 0.02 17.81 0.95
C THR A 12 1.34 17.05 0.79
N MET A 13 1.91 16.61 1.89
CA MET A 13 3.18 15.90 1.89
C MET A 13 2.90 14.41 1.73
N ALA A 14 3.54 13.77 0.77
CA ALA A 14 3.61 12.33 0.67
C ALA A 14 4.85 11.81 1.42
N ILE A 15 4.86 10.52 1.69
CA ILE A 15 5.96 9.82 2.33
C ILE A 15 6.49 8.79 1.34
N LYS A 16 7.68 9.02 0.81
CA LYS A 16 8.33 8.07 -0.09
C LYS A 16 8.81 6.86 0.69
N ILE A 17 8.62 5.69 0.10
CA ILE A 17 9.10 4.40 0.61
C ILE A 17 10.30 4.00 -0.24
N ASN A 18 11.47 3.85 0.38
CA ASN A 18 12.63 3.25 -0.24
C ASN A 18 12.72 1.80 0.20
N ILE A 19 12.79 0.87 -0.74
CA ILE A 19 12.73 -0.57 -0.50
C ILE A 19 14.07 -1.18 -0.92
N LEU A 20 14.72 -1.88 0.00
CA LEU A 20 16.07 -2.41 -0.19
C LEU A 20 16.14 -3.88 0.27
N PRO A 21 16.79 -4.75 -0.52
CA PRO A 21 17.09 -6.11 -0.07
C PRO A 21 17.90 -6.09 1.22
N THR A 22 17.56 -6.97 2.14
CA THR A 22 18.25 -7.11 3.42
C THR A 22 18.42 -8.58 3.80
N ALA A 23 19.38 -8.85 4.68
CA ALA A 23 19.54 -10.14 5.34
C ALA A 23 19.14 -10.08 6.83
N GLU A 24 18.60 -8.94 7.27
CA GLU A 24 18.13 -8.79 8.64
C GLU A 24 16.79 -9.47 8.86
N ASP A 25 16.52 -9.87 10.09
CA ASP A 25 15.21 -10.31 10.53
C ASP A 25 14.29 -9.09 10.68
N LEU A 26 13.18 -9.12 9.93
CA LEU A 26 12.19 -8.04 9.87
C LEU A 26 10.90 -8.37 10.62
N ALA A 27 10.85 -9.48 11.36
CA ALA A 27 9.66 -9.86 12.14
C ALA A 27 9.23 -8.72 13.09
N GLY A 28 7.95 -8.33 12.99
CA GLY A 28 7.37 -7.24 13.77
C GLY A 28 7.79 -5.82 13.36
N LYS A 29 8.56 -5.66 12.29
CA LYS A 29 9.00 -4.36 11.76
C LYS A 29 8.23 -4.00 10.50
N SER A 30 8.35 -2.76 10.03
CA SER A 30 7.93 -2.36 8.68
C SER A 30 8.75 -3.11 7.65
N HIS A 31 8.08 -3.81 6.72
CA HIS A 31 8.75 -4.48 5.61
C HIS A 31 7.86 -4.64 4.40
N TRP A 32 8.48 -4.76 3.25
CA TRP A 32 7.88 -5.04 1.96
C TRP A 32 8.04 -6.52 1.65
N TRP A 33 7.02 -7.17 1.11
CA TRP A 33 6.98 -8.63 0.87
C TRP A 33 7.26 -9.47 2.14
N GLY A 34 7.62 -10.73 1.96
CA GLY A 34 7.78 -11.68 3.06
C GLY A 34 6.44 -12.19 3.59
N PHE A 35 6.47 -12.82 4.75
CA PHE A 35 5.28 -13.26 5.44
C PHE A 35 4.73 -12.15 6.34
N PRO A 36 3.41 -11.93 6.39
CA PRO A 36 2.83 -10.94 7.27
C PRO A 36 2.92 -11.37 8.74
N ASP A 37 3.22 -10.43 9.61
CA ASP A 37 3.11 -10.59 11.06
C ASP A 37 1.75 -10.03 11.50
N LEU A 38 0.78 -10.90 11.80
CA LEU A 38 -0.59 -10.49 12.13
C LEU A 38 -0.90 -10.74 13.62
N PRO A 39 -1.77 -9.91 14.23
CA PRO A 39 -2.38 -10.24 15.51
C PRO A 39 -3.13 -11.58 15.46
N GLU A 40 -3.15 -12.34 16.56
CA GLU A 40 -3.83 -13.66 16.65
C GLU A 40 -5.31 -13.61 16.18
N ALA A 41 -5.96 -12.45 16.31
CA ALA A 41 -7.35 -12.27 15.91
C ALA A 41 -7.55 -12.06 14.39
N PHE A 42 -6.47 -11.89 13.63
CA PHE A 42 -6.51 -11.67 12.20
C PHE A 42 -6.11 -12.93 11.45
N GLU A 43 -6.83 -13.20 10.37
CA GLU A 43 -6.48 -14.22 9.40
C GLU A 43 -5.85 -13.55 8.17
N TRP A 44 -5.01 -14.29 7.44
CA TRP A 44 -4.53 -13.84 6.14
C TRP A 44 -5.73 -13.71 5.18
N PRO A 45 -5.97 -12.52 4.59
CA PRO A 45 -7.12 -12.31 3.73
C PRO A 45 -7.10 -13.20 2.48
N CYS A 46 -8.30 -13.65 2.10
CA CYS A 46 -8.54 -14.45 0.89
C CYS A 46 -9.53 -13.72 -0.01
N ASP A 47 -9.51 -14.08 -1.28
CA ASP A 47 -10.53 -13.72 -2.26
C ASP A 47 -11.83 -14.54 -2.08
N GLU A 48 -12.78 -14.39 -3.03
CA GLU A 48 -14.06 -15.09 -3.01
C GLU A 48 -13.96 -16.61 -3.25
N ASP A 49 -12.90 -17.07 -3.90
CA ASP A 49 -12.62 -18.48 -4.18
C ASP A 49 -11.85 -19.16 -3.04
N GLY A 50 -11.35 -18.38 -2.10
CA GLY A 50 -10.61 -18.82 -0.92
C GLY A 50 -9.09 -18.85 -1.12
N ASP A 51 -8.59 -18.27 -2.20
CA ASP A 51 -7.17 -18.13 -2.46
C ASP A 51 -6.62 -16.92 -1.69
N LEU A 52 -5.41 -17.07 -1.14
CA LEU A 52 -4.78 -16.02 -0.34
C LEU A 52 -4.46 -14.80 -1.22
N LEU A 53 -4.85 -13.61 -0.76
CA LEU A 53 -4.38 -12.37 -1.38
C LEU A 53 -2.87 -12.22 -1.19
N THR A 54 -2.19 -11.74 -2.22
CA THR A 54 -0.76 -11.41 -2.13
C THR A 54 -0.53 -10.38 -1.04
N PHE A 55 0.30 -10.72 -0.03
CA PHE A 55 0.75 -9.75 0.95
C PHE A 55 1.75 -8.80 0.33
N ILE A 56 1.53 -7.49 0.48
CA ILE A 56 2.36 -6.44 -0.12
C ILE A 56 3.36 -5.92 0.90
N CYS A 57 2.85 -5.38 2.01
CA CYS A 57 3.70 -4.81 3.06
C CYS A 57 2.94 -4.66 4.38
N GLN A 58 3.72 -4.54 5.45
CA GLN A 58 3.27 -4.04 6.75
C GLN A 58 4.09 -2.82 7.15
N ILE A 59 3.42 -1.84 7.77
CA ILE A 59 4.04 -0.57 8.14
C ILE A 59 3.67 -0.25 9.59
N SER A 60 4.68 -0.13 10.45
CA SER A 60 4.53 0.49 11.76
C SER A 60 4.26 1.98 11.58
N LEU A 61 3.12 2.46 12.06
CA LEU A 61 2.74 3.86 11.91
C LEU A 61 3.59 4.79 12.78
N GLU A 62 4.28 4.25 13.78
CA GLU A 62 5.30 4.96 14.55
C GLU A 62 6.48 5.39 13.67
N ASP A 63 6.89 4.53 12.70
CA ASP A 63 8.03 4.80 11.82
C ASP A 63 7.82 6.00 10.90
N ILE A 64 6.54 6.33 10.61
CA ILE A 64 6.15 7.42 9.71
C ILE A 64 5.50 8.61 10.42
N SER A 65 5.29 8.53 11.72
CA SER A 65 4.53 9.53 12.49
C SER A 65 5.10 10.95 12.41
N GLU A 66 6.43 11.11 12.36
CA GLU A 66 7.09 12.41 12.22
C GLU A 66 6.98 12.98 10.79
N LEU A 67 6.73 12.12 9.79
CA LEU A 67 6.59 12.51 8.39
C LEU A 67 5.14 12.86 8.04
N ASP A 68 4.16 12.29 8.74
CA ASP A 68 2.73 12.62 8.60
C ASP A 68 2.36 13.90 9.35
N SER A 69 2.88 15.03 8.88
CA SER A 69 2.69 16.33 9.54
C SER A 69 1.25 16.82 9.58
N GLU A 70 0.37 16.26 8.74
CA GLU A 70 -1.05 16.60 8.69
C GLU A 70 -1.93 15.67 9.54
N ASN A 71 -1.34 14.69 10.21
CA ASN A 71 -2.03 13.68 11.01
C ASN A 71 -3.13 12.95 10.23
N ARG A 72 -2.80 12.51 9.02
CA ARG A 72 -3.71 11.80 8.12
C ARG A 72 -3.94 10.36 8.55
N LEU A 73 -2.97 9.76 9.24
CA LEU A 73 -2.99 8.40 9.74
C LEU A 73 -2.91 8.39 11.26
N PRO A 74 -3.31 7.30 11.93
CA PRO A 74 -2.93 7.05 13.32
C PRO A 74 -1.41 7.06 13.43
N HIS A 75 -0.88 7.56 14.57
CA HIS A 75 0.57 7.59 14.83
C HIS A 75 1.03 6.39 15.67
N LYS A 76 0.20 5.34 15.73
CA LYS A 76 0.46 4.09 16.45
C LYS A 76 -0.15 2.93 15.72
N GLY A 77 0.39 1.77 15.99
CA GLY A 77 -0.11 0.52 15.47
C GLY A 77 0.50 0.13 14.14
N MET A 78 0.00 -0.92 13.58
CA MET A 78 0.48 -1.46 12.32
C MET A 78 -0.65 -1.54 11.30
N ILE A 79 -0.31 -1.26 10.05
CA ILE A 79 -1.19 -1.37 8.90
C ILE A 79 -0.62 -2.39 7.92
N TRP A 80 -1.47 -3.24 7.34
CA TRP A 80 -1.12 -4.28 6.39
C TRP A 80 -1.89 -4.12 5.10
N PHE A 81 -1.24 -4.39 3.97
CA PHE A 81 -1.80 -4.27 2.62
C PHE A 81 -1.74 -5.60 1.89
N PHE A 82 -2.87 -5.96 1.27
CA PHE A 82 -3.02 -7.19 0.49
C PHE A 82 -3.81 -6.89 -0.78
N ALA A 83 -3.48 -7.56 -1.88
CA ALA A 83 -4.26 -7.49 -3.12
C ALA A 83 -4.01 -8.71 -4.01
N GLU A 84 -4.88 -8.94 -5.01
CA GLU A 84 -4.67 -9.90 -6.09
C GLU A 84 -3.59 -9.40 -7.05
N LEU A 85 -2.33 -9.78 -6.84
CA LEU A 85 -1.21 -9.32 -7.65
C LEU A 85 -0.53 -10.41 -8.46
N ASP A 86 -0.94 -11.66 -8.36
CA ASP A 86 -0.25 -12.80 -8.95
C ASP A 86 -0.09 -12.68 -10.46
N TYR A 87 -1.14 -12.16 -11.15
CA TYR A 87 -1.05 -11.85 -12.58
C TYR A 87 0.11 -10.89 -12.90
N PHE A 88 0.28 -9.83 -12.10
CA PHE A 88 1.30 -8.81 -12.29
C PHE A 88 2.69 -9.25 -11.80
N LEU A 89 2.76 -10.33 -11.03
CA LEU A 89 3.99 -10.99 -10.60
C LEU A 89 4.39 -12.15 -11.52
N GLY A 90 3.60 -12.39 -12.59
CA GLY A 90 3.96 -13.29 -13.68
C GLY A 90 3.12 -14.55 -13.83
N ASP A 91 2.13 -14.79 -12.99
CA ASP A 91 1.12 -15.84 -13.20
C ASP A 91 0.01 -15.35 -14.14
N LEU A 92 0.22 -15.54 -15.44
CA LEU A 92 -0.71 -15.08 -16.46
C LEU A 92 -2.06 -15.82 -16.48
N ASP A 93 -2.20 -16.89 -15.71
CA ASP A 93 -3.45 -17.61 -15.54
C ASP A 93 -4.27 -17.10 -14.34
N ALA A 94 -3.65 -16.28 -13.46
CA ALA A 94 -4.33 -15.64 -12.33
C ALA A 94 -5.35 -14.57 -12.77
N PRO A 95 -6.37 -14.29 -11.93
CA PRO A 95 -7.31 -13.21 -12.17
C PRO A 95 -6.62 -11.85 -12.36
N CYS A 96 -7.22 -10.98 -13.17
CA CYS A 96 -6.74 -9.61 -13.40
C CYS A 96 -7.91 -8.64 -13.49
N GLY A 97 -7.98 -7.69 -12.55
CA GLY A 97 -9.03 -6.67 -12.50
C GLY A 97 -8.98 -5.64 -13.63
N GLY A 98 -7.88 -5.58 -14.40
CA GLY A 98 -7.69 -4.59 -15.45
C GLY A 98 -7.35 -3.19 -14.90
N THR A 99 -7.56 -2.16 -15.73
CA THR A 99 -7.38 -0.76 -15.32
C THR A 99 -8.65 -0.19 -14.69
N GLY A 100 -8.51 0.84 -13.86
CA GLY A 100 -9.60 1.47 -13.12
C GLY A 100 -9.77 0.89 -11.71
N GLU A 101 -10.95 1.09 -11.14
CA GLU A 101 -11.30 0.60 -9.79
C GLU A 101 -11.58 -0.91 -9.81
N TRP A 102 -11.08 -1.61 -8.81
CA TRP A 102 -11.25 -3.05 -8.67
C TRP A 102 -12.37 -3.39 -7.70
N GLU A 103 -13.00 -4.56 -7.92
CA GLU A 103 -14.10 -5.04 -7.10
C GLU A 103 -13.67 -5.29 -5.64
N PRO A 104 -14.58 -5.06 -4.67
CA PRO A 104 -14.33 -5.44 -3.29
C PRO A 104 -14.07 -6.95 -3.16
N GLY A 105 -13.08 -7.32 -2.35
CA GLY A 105 -12.64 -8.73 -2.18
C GLY A 105 -11.31 -9.01 -2.84
N THR A 106 -10.93 -8.27 -3.89
CA THR A 106 -9.63 -8.40 -4.57
C THR A 106 -8.49 -7.69 -3.84
N PHE A 107 -8.78 -6.98 -2.78
CA PHE A 107 -7.80 -6.29 -1.94
C PHE A 107 -8.28 -6.20 -0.49
N LYS A 108 -7.33 -5.97 0.42
CA LYS A 108 -7.63 -5.76 1.84
C LYS A 108 -6.60 -4.85 2.49
N VAL A 109 -7.07 -3.95 3.35
CA VAL A 109 -6.25 -3.22 4.30
C VAL A 109 -6.67 -3.62 5.70
N LEU A 110 -5.71 -4.02 6.53
CA LEU A 110 -5.93 -4.31 7.95
C LEU A 110 -5.19 -3.26 8.77
N TYR A 111 -5.71 -2.96 9.94
CA TYR A 111 -5.08 -2.09 10.93
C TYR A 111 -5.33 -2.61 12.34
N SER A 112 -4.31 -2.52 13.18
CA SER A 112 -4.43 -2.74 14.62
C SER A 112 -3.57 -1.71 15.38
N GLU A 113 -4.15 -1.04 16.35
CA GLU A 113 -3.39 -0.18 17.27
C GLU A 113 -2.48 -1.01 18.18
N ASP A 114 -2.97 -2.18 18.63
CA ASP A 114 -2.18 -3.14 19.40
C ASP A 114 -1.48 -4.13 18.46
N HIS A 115 -0.17 -4.10 18.47
CA HIS A 115 0.70 -4.98 17.67
C HIS A 115 1.81 -5.59 18.54
N SER A 116 1.54 -5.79 19.84
CA SER A 116 2.52 -6.36 20.78
C SER A 116 2.73 -7.86 20.62
N ASP A 117 1.67 -8.57 20.19
CA ASP A 117 1.63 -10.04 20.09
C ASP A 117 1.34 -10.47 18.63
N LEU A 118 2.29 -10.16 17.75
CA LEU A 118 2.20 -10.55 16.34
C LEU A 118 2.72 -11.97 16.13
N LEU A 119 2.07 -12.68 15.22
CA LEU A 119 2.47 -14.02 14.76
C LEU A 119 2.78 -13.95 13.27
N THR A 120 3.93 -14.46 12.87
CA THR A 120 4.28 -14.60 11.45
C THR A 120 3.42 -15.70 10.84
N HIS A 121 2.65 -15.35 9.82
CA HIS A 121 1.79 -16.27 9.08
C HIS A 121 2.54 -16.80 7.87
N GLU A 122 3.13 -18.00 8.00
CA GLU A 122 3.93 -18.64 6.96
C GLU A 122 3.04 -19.46 6.01
N TYR A 123 3.31 -19.35 4.71
CA TYR A 123 2.69 -20.17 3.67
C TYR A 123 3.74 -20.65 2.67
N TYR A 124 3.73 -21.96 2.40
CA TYR A 124 4.70 -22.64 1.55
C TYR A 124 3.99 -23.43 0.46
N TRP A 125 4.59 -23.48 -0.71
CA TRP A 125 4.17 -24.37 -1.78
C TRP A 125 4.40 -25.84 -1.41
N GLU A 126 3.83 -26.77 -2.18
CA GLU A 126 3.98 -28.22 -1.94
C GLU A 126 5.43 -28.71 -2.00
N ASP A 127 6.30 -28.01 -2.73
CA ASP A 127 7.74 -28.29 -2.83
C ASP A 127 8.55 -27.73 -1.66
N GLY A 128 7.92 -26.97 -0.75
CA GLY A 128 8.52 -26.39 0.44
C GLY A 128 9.15 -25.02 0.24
N GLU A 129 9.01 -24.44 -0.96
CA GLU A 129 9.44 -23.05 -1.19
C GLU A 129 8.41 -22.05 -0.62
N PRO A 130 8.84 -20.90 -0.07
CA PRO A 130 7.93 -19.85 0.39
C PRO A 130 7.02 -19.38 -0.75
N ALA A 131 5.72 -19.25 -0.46
CA ALA A 131 4.74 -18.73 -1.42
C ALA A 131 4.69 -17.20 -1.44
N VAL A 132 5.79 -16.55 -1.11
CA VAL A 132 5.96 -15.09 -1.04
C VAL A 132 7.33 -14.68 -1.57
N LEU A 133 7.44 -13.45 -2.05
CA LEU A 133 8.74 -12.86 -2.34
C LEU A 133 9.52 -12.63 -1.03
N PRO A 134 10.85 -12.60 -1.05
CA PRO A 134 11.66 -12.32 0.13
C PRO A 134 11.33 -10.96 0.74
N ALA A 135 11.30 -10.88 2.07
CA ALA A 135 11.10 -9.62 2.77
C ALA A 135 12.24 -8.63 2.47
N GLU A 136 11.87 -7.38 2.24
CA GLU A 136 12.81 -6.28 2.00
C GLU A 136 12.59 -5.16 3.01
N GLU A 137 13.69 -4.54 3.46
CA GLU A 137 13.69 -3.43 4.40
C GLU A 137 13.07 -2.18 3.78
N MET A 138 12.30 -1.44 4.57
CA MET A 138 11.74 -0.15 4.18
C MET A 138 12.35 0.99 4.98
N THR A 139 12.63 2.11 4.29
CA THR A 139 12.93 3.39 4.91
C THR A 139 12.03 4.47 4.33
N PHE A 140 11.78 5.52 5.11
CA PHE A 140 10.77 6.53 4.80
C PHE A 140 11.40 7.92 4.74
N GLU A 141 10.98 8.73 3.76
CA GLU A 141 11.38 10.13 3.63
C GLU A 141 10.24 11.00 3.11
N ALA A 142 10.27 12.30 3.43
CA ALA A 142 9.28 13.24 2.91
C ALA A 142 9.40 13.37 1.38
N ALA A 143 8.26 13.40 0.70
CA ALA A 143 8.17 13.46 -0.76
C ALA A 143 7.14 14.48 -1.24
N SER A 144 7.14 14.76 -2.54
CA SER A 144 6.08 15.50 -3.19
C SER A 144 4.84 14.62 -3.35
N GLU A 145 3.65 15.21 -3.21
CA GLU A 145 2.38 14.49 -3.33
C GLU A 145 2.17 13.80 -4.68
N THR A 146 2.79 14.31 -5.74
CA THR A 146 2.65 13.80 -7.12
C THR A 146 3.85 12.98 -7.59
N ASP A 147 4.80 12.65 -6.71
CA ASP A 147 5.95 11.83 -7.09
C ASP A 147 5.51 10.42 -7.50
N PHE A 148 6.21 9.88 -8.49
CA PHE A 148 6.14 8.46 -8.86
C PHE A 148 6.88 7.59 -7.84
N GLY A 149 6.77 6.28 -8.00
CA GLY A 149 7.40 5.30 -7.11
C GLY A 149 6.47 4.85 -5.98
N PHE A 150 7.07 4.24 -4.98
CA PHE A 150 6.36 3.71 -3.81
C PHE A 150 6.21 4.82 -2.78
N LYS A 151 4.99 5.10 -2.37
CA LYS A 151 4.72 6.16 -1.38
C LYS A 151 3.44 5.93 -0.60
N LEU A 152 3.41 6.51 0.59
CA LEU A 152 2.19 6.71 1.39
C LEU A 152 1.71 8.14 1.24
N LEU A 153 0.41 8.32 1.30
CA LEU A 153 -0.29 9.59 1.24
C LEU A 153 -0.05 10.38 -0.07
N GLY A 154 -0.72 11.50 -0.22
CA GLY A 154 -0.64 12.36 -1.39
C GLY A 154 -1.60 11.96 -2.51
N MET A 155 -1.38 12.50 -3.68
CA MET A 155 -2.19 12.24 -4.87
C MET A 155 -1.60 11.07 -5.66
N PRO A 156 -2.43 10.26 -6.35
CA PRO A 156 -1.91 9.31 -7.33
C PRO A 156 -0.98 10.02 -8.33
N ALA A 157 0.11 9.37 -8.71
CA ALA A 157 1.06 9.96 -9.67
C ALA A 157 0.46 10.06 -11.07
N MET A 158 -0.44 9.12 -11.42
CA MET A 158 -1.17 9.13 -12.68
C MET A 158 -2.60 9.57 -12.43
N THR A 159 -2.98 10.73 -12.98
CA THR A 159 -4.32 11.31 -12.80
C THR A 159 -5.03 11.56 -14.13
N GLU A 160 -4.30 11.66 -15.24
CA GLU A 160 -4.90 11.90 -16.56
C GLU A 160 -5.79 10.73 -16.98
N GLY A 161 -7.06 11.01 -17.20
CA GLY A 161 -8.08 10.02 -17.52
C GLY A 161 -8.79 9.41 -16.31
N TYR A 162 -8.35 9.69 -15.10
CA TYR A 162 -8.90 9.14 -13.84
C TYR A 162 -9.39 10.24 -12.86
N GLU A 163 -9.62 11.45 -13.36
CA GLU A 163 -9.99 12.62 -12.54
C GLU A 163 -11.30 12.41 -11.77
N ASN A 164 -12.28 11.77 -12.42
CA ASN A 164 -13.59 11.51 -11.79
C ASN A 164 -13.51 10.42 -10.72
N GLU A 165 -12.67 9.41 -10.93
CA GLU A 165 -12.46 8.29 -10.01
C GLU A 165 -11.69 8.73 -8.76
N ASN A 166 -10.82 9.73 -8.93
CA ASN A 166 -9.98 10.26 -7.86
C ASN A 166 -10.60 11.47 -7.12
N GLU A 167 -11.81 11.93 -7.53
CA GLU A 167 -12.41 13.12 -6.91
C GLU A 167 -12.69 12.91 -5.41
N GLY A 168 -12.10 13.74 -4.57
CA GLY A 168 -12.24 13.68 -3.11
C GLY A 168 -11.47 12.54 -2.44
N LEU A 169 -10.64 11.82 -3.19
CA LEU A 169 -9.78 10.74 -2.69
C LEU A 169 -8.31 11.17 -2.63
N MET A 170 -7.54 10.44 -1.84
CA MET A 170 -6.08 10.51 -1.82
C MET A 170 -5.51 9.09 -1.79
N SER A 171 -4.29 8.93 -2.27
CA SER A 171 -3.59 7.65 -2.17
C SER A 171 -3.19 7.40 -0.72
N LEU A 172 -3.59 6.26 -0.16
CA LEU A 172 -3.09 5.73 1.11
C LEU A 172 -1.75 5.05 0.89
N LEU A 173 -1.68 4.18 -0.12
CA LEU A 173 -0.45 3.52 -0.59
C LEU A 173 -0.45 3.52 -2.10
N GLN A 174 0.62 4.01 -2.71
CA GLN A 174 0.91 3.87 -4.13
C GLN A 174 2.04 2.88 -4.34
N MET A 175 1.84 1.98 -5.30
CA MET A 175 2.88 1.09 -5.81
C MET A 175 3.19 1.43 -7.26
N ASP A 176 4.47 1.38 -7.60
CA ASP A 176 4.97 1.48 -8.97
C ASP A 176 5.47 0.11 -9.46
N GLU A 177 5.80 0.01 -10.72
CA GLU A 177 6.46 -1.17 -11.27
C GLU A 177 7.86 -1.35 -10.69
N GLU A 178 8.30 -2.61 -10.54
CA GLU A 178 9.65 -2.92 -10.09
C GLU A 178 10.20 -4.17 -10.80
N GLU A 179 11.22 -3.96 -11.61
CA GLU A 179 11.80 -5.03 -12.43
C GLU A 179 12.41 -6.18 -11.61
N ARG A 180 12.96 -5.87 -10.43
CA ARG A 180 13.57 -6.87 -9.54
C ARG A 180 12.59 -7.96 -9.11
N TRP A 181 11.31 -7.61 -9.00
CA TRP A 181 10.24 -8.53 -8.61
C TRP A 181 9.46 -9.08 -9.80
N GLY A 182 9.77 -8.63 -11.01
CA GLY A 182 8.95 -8.92 -12.19
C GLY A 182 7.59 -8.22 -12.19
N LEU A 183 7.39 -7.28 -11.26
CA LEU A 183 6.13 -6.56 -11.08
C LEU A 183 5.91 -5.58 -12.23
N ARG A 184 4.82 -5.76 -12.98
CA ARG A 184 4.44 -4.96 -14.16
C ARG A 184 2.96 -4.67 -14.16
N PHE A 185 2.60 -3.42 -14.38
CA PHE A 185 1.21 -2.93 -14.45
C PHE A 185 0.86 -2.46 -15.87
N PHE A 186 0.79 -3.40 -16.80
CA PHE A 186 0.54 -3.18 -18.23
C PHE A 186 1.63 -2.32 -18.89
N ASP A 187 1.27 -1.06 -19.26
CA ASP A 187 2.20 -0.10 -19.89
C ASP A 187 2.38 1.11 -18.95
N CYS A 188 3.43 1.05 -18.11
CA CYS A 188 3.76 2.10 -17.14
C CYS A 188 2.62 2.42 -16.15
N GLY A 189 2.08 1.40 -15.47
CA GLY A 189 0.99 1.58 -14.52
C GLY A 189 1.42 1.85 -13.09
N THR A 190 0.49 2.33 -12.28
CA THR A 190 0.58 2.40 -10.82
C THR A 190 -0.67 1.83 -10.17
N ILE A 191 -0.51 1.14 -9.04
CA ILE A 191 -1.61 0.71 -8.20
C ILE A 191 -1.74 1.66 -7.02
N ASN A 192 -2.98 1.95 -6.62
CA ASN A 192 -3.27 2.83 -5.51
C ASN A 192 -4.36 2.24 -4.61
N PHE A 193 -4.08 2.17 -3.31
CA PHE A 193 -5.10 2.07 -2.28
C PHE A 193 -5.56 3.49 -1.96
N MET A 194 -6.84 3.78 -2.16
CA MET A 194 -7.39 5.12 -2.06
C MET A 194 -8.26 5.26 -0.84
N ILE A 195 -8.17 6.41 -0.16
CA ILE A 195 -9.01 6.78 0.98
C ILE A 195 -9.61 8.17 0.77
N PRO A 196 -10.76 8.51 1.43
CA PRO A 196 -11.27 9.87 1.42
C PRO A 196 -10.23 10.89 1.90
N ALA A 197 -10.02 11.95 1.14
CA ALA A 197 -9.04 13.00 1.46
C ALA A 197 -9.36 13.75 2.77
N GLU A 198 -10.64 13.84 3.15
CA GLU A 198 -11.11 14.46 4.40
C GLU A 198 -11.27 13.44 5.54
N ARG A 199 -10.54 12.34 5.50
CA ARG A 199 -10.59 11.31 6.52
C ARG A 199 -10.18 11.85 7.90
N THR A 200 -10.92 11.43 8.94
CA THR A 200 -10.73 11.92 10.32
C THR A 200 -10.55 10.80 11.36
N ASN A 201 -10.50 9.54 10.94
CA ASN A 201 -10.47 8.40 11.86
C ASN A 201 -9.51 7.29 11.38
N ASP A 202 -9.33 6.28 12.21
CA ASP A 202 -8.54 5.08 12.00
C ASP A 202 -9.32 3.92 11.32
N ASP A 203 -10.51 4.21 10.77
CA ASP A 203 -11.31 3.25 10.03
C ASP A 203 -10.80 3.14 8.58
N PHE A 204 -10.28 1.98 8.22
CA PHE A 204 -9.83 1.63 6.87
C PHE A 204 -10.85 0.76 6.11
N SER A 205 -12.13 0.75 6.53
CA SER A 205 -13.20 0.00 5.84
C SER A 205 -13.60 0.60 4.49
N ASN A 206 -13.34 1.90 4.29
CA ASN A 206 -13.68 2.64 3.07
C ASN A 206 -12.45 2.87 2.18
N VAL A 207 -11.61 1.87 2.04
CA VAL A 207 -10.51 1.89 1.07
C VAL A 207 -11.07 1.40 -0.26
N SER A 208 -10.76 2.08 -1.35
CA SER A 208 -10.88 1.56 -2.71
C SER A 208 -9.50 1.23 -3.27
N PHE A 209 -9.47 0.43 -4.32
CA PHE A 209 -8.23 -0.01 -4.94
C PHE A 209 -8.35 0.17 -6.45
N CYS A 210 -7.35 0.79 -7.06
CA CYS A 210 -7.37 1.06 -8.48
C CYS A 210 -6.00 0.89 -9.12
N LEU A 211 -6.02 0.49 -10.40
CA LEU A 211 -4.85 0.47 -11.26
C LEU A 211 -4.99 1.56 -12.33
N HIS A 212 -4.05 2.49 -12.34
CA HIS A 212 -3.91 3.51 -13.38
C HIS A 212 -2.79 3.12 -14.34
N SER A 213 -3.06 3.14 -15.63
CA SER A 213 -2.08 2.88 -16.70
C SER A 213 -2.30 3.84 -17.86
N SER A 214 -1.23 4.20 -18.57
CA SER A 214 -1.26 5.09 -19.73
C SER A 214 -1.78 4.41 -21.00
#